data_bc831c55d4053822049e11ee50e7f078
#
_entry.id   bc831c55d4053822049e11ee50e7f078
#
_cell.length_a   1.000
_cell.length_b   1.000
_cell.length_c   1.000
_cell.angle_alpha   90.00
_cell.angle_beta   90.00
_cell.angle_gamma   90.00
#
_symmetry.space_group_name_H-M   'P 1'
#
loop_
_entity.id
_entity.type
_entity.pdbx_description
1 polymer ?
#
loop_
_entity_poly.entity_id
_entity_poly.type
_entity_poly.pdbx_seq_one_letter_code
_entity_poly.pdbx_strand_id
1 'polypeptide(L)'
;MVKVGLIGKGKWGKVIDKTINELSLSDDFFNINFVEPEQADWVIISTPNDLHYEQAMYWLGQGKNVFCEKPLTLSYESAIQLFEFADVMNCKLYVDDVFTWRDDYPIYDDMNYFVWTKPNQTDVNFVDRLAYHHFYMWVGDTDFDIKSIEGQADDFKVELEDGRTAMFKYGFSNEPMHFVNETDLVNYGGEPLKTLFSFLFSNAGDYELNRKMSLNAIRLSEKVKEIVYPKALVVGAGVFGISSAMALMNYGFKVDIKEKSDGIMKGASSINQYRLHRGYHYPRSKETAQECLDGLYSFKRKYQDCVVNGDITHMYSIASEDSLVNADEYKQFLDDLNLPYQEREPMPNCDLTIVAEEELFNPTLLRQNIDKKLWGSNIDVYLNTEITDLEQCKKDYDVVVIATYSNINQLLDNKKRYQYELCEKPVVKLPKIFGDLSVVVMDGPFMCLDPYGDEYHVLGNVKHAIHCWNNGTEPFWPHEYTKYINKGLITNPDPKLTKIDKFIESGVKYFGDEFADLEHIGSMYTFRAVLADRDHDDARPTLVNHEGDNVYSLFSGKIDTCVNAGRELIRKINE
;
A
#
# COMPACT_ATOMS: atom_id res chain seq x y z
N MET A 1 11.13 14.14 -34.07
CA MET A 1 11.61 13.06 -33.16
C MET A 1 10.82 13.14 -31.89
N VAL A 2 10.02 12.13 -31.58
CA VAL A 2 9.21 12.05 -30.35
C VAL A 2 10.00 11.26 -29.32
N LYS A 3 10.19 11.82 -28.13
CA LYS A 3 10.87 11.13 -27.02
C LYS A 3 9.84 10.47 -26.12
N VAL A 4 10.00 9.18 -25.87
CA VAL A 4 9.05 8.36 -25.12
C VAL A 4 9.75 7.73 -23.91
N GLY A 5 9.16 7.88 -22.71
CA GLY A 5 9.57 7.20 -21.50
C GLY A 5 8.52 6.17 -21.10
N LEU A 6 8.92 4.98 -20.63
CA LEU A 6 8.02 3.90 -20.24
C LEU A 6 8.18 3.58 -18.74
N ILE A 7 7.07 3.60 -18.02
CA ILE A 7 6.97 3.20 -16.62
C ILE A 7 6.16 1.89 -16.54
N GLY A 8 6.71 0.90 -15.86
CA GLY A 8 6.10 -0.42 -15.77
C GLY A 8 6.71 -1.41 -16.78
N LYS A 9 7.57 -2.30 -16.27
CA LYS A 9 8.26 -3.37 -17.05
C LYS A 9 7.61 -4.74 -16.88
N GLY A 10 6.29 -4.77 -16.57
CA GLY A 10 5.48 -5.97 -16.48
C GLY A 10 5.27 -6.66 -17.84
N LYS A 11 4.35 -7.66 -17.85
CA LYS A 11 4.04 -8.40 -19.09
C LYS A 11 3.57 -7.45 -20.20
N TRP A 12 2.66 -6.54 -19.88
CA TRP A 12 2.09 -5.60 -20.85
C TRP A 12 3.08 -4.49 -21.23
N GLY A 13 3.82 -3.94 -20.27
CA GLY A 13 4.90 -2.98 -20.57
C GLY A 13 5.95 -3.51 -21.55
N LYS A 14 6.26 -4.81 -21.51
CA LYS A 14 7.13 -5.46 -22.51
C LYS A 14 6.49 -5.52 -23.90
N VAL A 15 5.17 -5.67 -23.99
CA VAL A 15 4.44 -5.65 -25.27
C VAL A 15 4.49 -4.23 -25.86
N ILE A 16 4.23 -3.22 -25.04
CA ILE A 16 4.33 -1.81 -25.43
C ILE A 16 5.75 -1.46 -25.91
N ASP A 17 6.76 -1.80 -25.11
CA ASP A 17 8.17 -1.59 -25.43
C ASP A 17 8.53 -2.19 -26.80
N LYS A 18 8.15 -3.45 -27.04
CA LYS A 18 8.36 -4.13 -28.32
C LYS A 18 7.65 -3.41 -29.46
N THR A 19 6.38 -3.04 -29.30
CA THR A 19 5.57 -2.38 -30.33
C THR A 19 6.16 -1.02 -30.71
N ILE A 20 6.60 -0.22 -29.76
CA ILE A 20 7.21 1.08 -30.02
C ILE A 20 8.57 0.94 -30.71
N ASN A 21 9.38 -0.05 -30.31
CA ASN A 21 10.63 -0.34 -30.99
C ASN A 21 10.43 -0.79 -32.44
N GLU A 22 9.41 -1.60 -32.73
CA GLU A 22 9.04 -1.99 -34.09
C GLU A 22 8.59 -0.81 -34.94
N LEU A 23 7.80 0.12 -34.36
CA LEU A 23 7.43 1.38 -35.01
C LEU A 23 8.63 2.25 -35.35
N SER A 24 9.59 2.37 -34.43
CA SER A 24 10.83 3.13 -34.62
C SER A 24 11.71 2.59 -35.76
N LEU A 25 11.63 1.29 -36.05
CA LEU A 25 12.43 0.63 -37.07
C LEU A 25 11.76 0.52 -38.45
N SER A 26 10.42 0.61 -38.50
CA SER A 26 9.63 0.28 -39.70
C SER A 26 9.19 1.48 -40.53
N ASP A 27 9.32 2.71 -40.02
CA ASP A 27 8.73 3.87 -40.68
C ASP A 27 9.69 5.07 -40.70
N ASP A 28 10.04 5.53 -41.89
CA ASP A 28 10.80 6.78 -42.07
C ASP A 28 10.07 8.03 -41.57
N PHE A 29 8.79 7.89 -41.19
CA PHE A 29 7.94 8.97 -40.68
C PHE A 29 7.97 9.13 -39.16
N PHE A 30 8.28 8.07 -38.39
CA PHE A 30 8.28 8.13 -36.93
C PHE A 30 9.70 7.97 -36.36
N ASN A 31 10.34 9.09 -36.10
CA ASN A 31 11.60 9.09 -35.36
C ASN A 31 11.28 9.10 -33.85
N ILE A 32 11.08 7.89 -33.28
CA ILE A 32 10.80 7.69 -31.86
C ILE A 32 12.10 7.34 -31.16
N ASN A 33 12.37 7.96 -30.02
CA ASN A 33 13.53 7.67 -29.19
C ASN A 33 13.11 7.35 -27.75
N PHE A 34 13.44 6.16 -27.27
CA PHE A 34 13.30 5.82 -25.86
C PHE A 34 14.32 6.59 -25.04
N VAL A 35 13.82 7.23 -23.98
CA VAL A 35 14.61 8.01 -23.03
C VAL A 35 14.12 7.73 -21.61
N GLU A 36 14.87 8.18 -20.62
CA GLU A 36 14.36 8.19 -19.24
C GLU A 36 13.12 9.10 -19.16
N PRO A 37 12.10 8.78 -18.35
CA PRO A 37 10.83 9.50 -18.32
C PRO A 37 10.96 11.01 -18.11
N GLU A 38 11.97 11.46 -17.36
CA GLU A 38 12.26 12.88 -17.11
C GLU A 38 12.63 13.64 -18.41
N GLN A 39 13.19 12.96 -19.38
CA GLN A 39 13.63 13.53 -20.67
C GLN A 39 12.58 13.36 -21.78
N ALA A 40 11.47 12.69 -21.48
CA ALA A 40 10.45 12.32 -22.46
C ALA A 40 9.54 13.50 -22.83
N ASP A 41 8.97 13.44 -24.02
CA ASP A 41 7.81 14.26 -24.45
C ASP A 41 6.49 13.57 -24.05
N TRP A 42 6.49 12.24 -24.12
CA TRP A 42 5.41 11.35 -23.69
C TRP A 42 5.88 10.36 -22.65
N VAL A 43 5.15 10.25 -21.55
CA VAL A 43 5.33 9.19 -20.57
C VAL A 43 4.21 8.17 -20.69
N ILE A 44 4.58 6.90 -20.89
CA ILE A 44 3.66 5.78 -20.96
C ILE A 44 3.62 5.10 -19.59
N ILE A 45 2.45 5.00 -19.00
CA ILE A 45 2.21 4.35 -17.72
C ILE A 45 1.56 2.98 -17.96
N SER A 46 2.27 1.90 -17.61
CA SER A 46 1.84 0.51 -17.73
C SER A 46 2.11 -0.25 -16.42
N THR A 47 1.63 0.30 -15.33
CA THR A 47 1.75 -0.19 -13.95
C THR A 47 0.44 -0.83 -13.48
N PRO A 48 0.34 -1.38 -12.26
CA PRO A 48 -0.94 -1.74 -11.67
C PRO A 48 -1.89 -0.54 -11.53
N ASN A 49 -3.20 -0.80 -11.65
CA ASN A 49 -4.25 0.22 -11.68
C ASN A 49 -4.23 1.19 -10.49
N ASP A 50 -3.86 0.70 -9.31
CA ASP A 50 -3.77 1.47 -8.06
C ASP A 50 -2.61 2.50 -8.05
N LEU A 51 -1.76 2.49 -9.07
CA LEU A 51 -0.65 3.44 -9.24
C LEU A 51 -0.91 4.50 -10.34
N HIS A 52 -1.93 4.28 -11.18
CA HIS A 52 -2.17 5.12 -12.36
C HIS A 52 -2.41 6.58 -12.00
N TYR A 53 -3.32 6.85 -11.05
CA TYR A 53 -3.67 8.22 -10.64
C TYR A 53 -2.45 9.02 -10.18
N GLU A 54 -1.68 8.46 -9.26
CA GLU A 54 -0.53 9.12 -8.66
C GLU A 54 0.56 9.41 -9.70
N GLN A 55 0.84 8.41 -10.55
CA GLN A 55 1.85 8.54 -11.59
C GLN A 55 1.42 9.52 -12.69
N ALA A 56 0.15 9.48 -13.12
CA ALA A 56 -0.36 10.44 -14.10
C ALA A 56 -0.32 11.87 -13.56
N MET A 57 -0.76 12.11 -12.31
CA MET A 57 -0.66 13.42 -11.65
C MET A 57 0.78 13.93 -11.60
N TYR A 58 1.72 13.06 -11.25
CA TYR A 58 3.14 13.44 -11.17
C TYR A 58 3.69 13.89 -12.53
N TRP A 59 3.49 13.08 -13.58
CA TRP A 59 4.08 13.37 -14.89
C TRP A 59 3.40 14.54 -15.62
N LEU A 60 2.09 14.67 -15.49
CA LEU A 60 1.37 15.86 -15.95
C LEU A 60 1.90 17.11 -15.25
N GLY A 61 2.14 17.05 -13.92
CA GLY A 61 2.75 18.13 -13.13
C GLY A 61 4.18 18.49 -13.55
N GLN A 62 4.91 17.54 -14.18
CA GLN A 62 6.22 17.81 -14.80
C GLN A 62 6.10 18.34 -16.25
N GLY A 63 4.89 18.66 -16.71
CA GLY A 63 4.67 19.17 -18.06
C GLY A 63 4.82 18.11 -19.16
N LYS A 64 4.64 16.82 -18.84
CA LYS A 64 4.74 15.72 -19.80
C LYS A 64 3.35 15.33 -20.32
N ASN A 65 3.26 14.96 -21.60
CA ASN A 65 2.09 14.25 -22.10
C ASN A 65 2.08 12.82 -21.53
N VAL A 66 0.90 12.30 -21.21
CA VAL A 66 0.75 11.00 -20.59
C VAL A 66 -0.15 10.10 -21.42
N PHE A 67 0.33 8.90 -21.71
CA PHE A 67 -0.50 7.75 -22.10
C PHE A 67 -0.60 6.83 -20.90
N CYS A 68 -1.80 6.48 -20.50
CA CYS A 68 -2.03 5.62 -19.35
C CYS A 68 -2.82 4.37 -19.75
N GLU A 69 -2.35 3.21 -19.30
CA GLU A 69 -3.12 1.98 -19.36
C GLU A 69 -4.49 2.13 -18.69
N LYS A 70 -5.43 1.34 -19.17
CA LYS A 70 -6.80 1.33 -18.65
C LYS A 70 -6.93 0.45 -17.38
N PRO A 71 -7.87 0.76 -16.49
CA PRO A 71 -8.59 2.04 -16.38
C PRO A 71 -7.65 3.14 -15.92
N LEU A 72 -7.91 4.39 -16.36
CA LEU A 72 -7.11 5.55 -15.93
C LEU A 72 -7.08 5.68 -14.41
N THR A 73 -8.25 5.51 -13.80
CA THR A 73 -8.46 5.45 -12.34
C THR A 73 -9.55 4.44 -12.01
N LEU A 74 -9.70 4.13 -10.73
CA LEU A 74 -10.78 3.28 -10.22
C LEU A 74 -12.00 4.10 -9.76
N SER A 75 -11.90 5.44 -9.71
CA SER A 75 -12.94 6.40 -9.34
C SER A 75 -13.19 7.38 -10.48
N TYR A 76 -14.48 7.65 -10.75
CA TYR A 76 -14.91 8.61 -11.78
C TYR A 76 -14.46 10.04 -11.46
N GLU A 77 -14.58 10.46 -10.21
CA GLU A 77 -14.16 11.80 -9.77
C GLU A 77 -12.64 12.01 -9.94
N SER A 78 -11.85 11.00 -9.61
CA SER A 78 -10.39 11.05 -9.80
C SER A 78 -10.01 11.12 -11.28
N ALA A 79 -10.77 10.47 -12.16
CA ALA A 79 -10.54 10.56 -13.59
C ALA A 79 -10.83 11.97 -14.13
N ILE A 80 -11.93 12.60 -13.70
CA ILE A 80 -12.25 13.99 -14.06
C ILE A 80 -11.11 14.91 -13.66
N GLN A 81 -10.63 14.79 -12.42
CA GLN A 81 -9.53 15.64 -11.91
C GLN A 81 -8.25 15.49 -12.73
N LEU A 82 -7.89 14.28 -13.16
CA LEU A 82 -6.72 14.07 -14.01
C LEU A 82 -6.85 14.76 -15.35
N PHE A 83 -8.02 14.69 -15.99
CA PHE A 83 -8.24 15.37 -17.26
C PHE A 83 -8.23 16.90 -17.09
N GLU A 84 -8.88 17.43 -16.04
CA GLU A 84 -8.85 18.86 -15.72
C GLU A 84 -7.43 19.34 -15.40
N PHE A 85 -6.67 18.53 -14.69
CA PHE A 85 -5.28 18.86 -14.37
C PHE A 85 -4.41 18.85 -15.64
N ALA A 86 -4.62 17.92 -16.55
CA ALA A 86 -3.93 17.90 -17.84
C ALA A 86 -4.21 19.18 -18.65
N ASP A 87 -5.47 19.65 -18.64
CA ASP A 87 -5.85 20.92 -19.27
C ASP A 87 -5.12 22.11 -18.66
N VAL A 88 -5.09 22.19 -17.32
CA VAL A 88 -4.38 23.25 -16.57
C VAL A 88 -2.88 23.26 -16.89
N MET A 89 -2.26 22.09 -17.01
CA MET A 89 -0.84 21.92 -17.32
C MET A 89 -0.55 22.06 -18.82
N ASN A 90 -1.58 22.24 -19.66
CA ASN A 90 -1.49 22.24 -21.13
C ASN A 90 -0.78 20.98 -21.66
N CYS A 91 -1.08 19.82 -21.06
CA CYS A 91 -0.57 18.52 -21.42
C CYS A 91 -1.67 17.65 -22.02
N LYS A 92 -1.28 16.67 -22.82
CA LYS A 92 -2.19 15.67 -23.37
C LYS A 92 -2.25 14.46 -22.43
N LEU A 93 -3.46 14.00 -22.15
CA LEU A 93 -3.72 12.75 -21.44
C LEU A 93 -4.53 11.85 -22.37
N TYR A 94 -4.04 10.62 -22.59
CA TYR A 94 -4.70 9.61 -23.42
C TYR A 94 -4.77 8.29 -22.66
N VAL A 95 -5.94 7.68 -22.64
CA VAL A 95 -6.17 6.39 -21.97
C VAL A 95 -6.19 5.29 -23.01
N ASP A 96 -5.58 4.13 -22.67
CA ASP A 96 -5.56 2.97 -23.58
C ASP A 96 -6.95 2.54 -24.02
N ASP A 97 -7.17 2.55 -25.32
CA ASP A 97 -8.39 2.16 -25.99
C ASP A 97 -8.15 1.19 -27.16
N VAL A 98 -7.12 0.36 -27.01
CA VAL A 98 -6.58 -0.51 -28.04
C VAL A 98 -7.63 -1.32 -28.81
N PHE A 99 -8.78 -1.65 -28.19
CA PHE A 99 -9.85 -2.39 -28.86
C PHE A 99 -10.59 -1.58 -29.91
N THR A 100 -10.60 -0.25 -29.83
CA THR A 100 -11.24 0.63 -30.85
C THR A 100 -10.39 0.73 -32.13
N TRP A 101 -9.14 0.29 -32.09
CA TRP A 101 -8.19 0.28 -33.22
C TRP A 101 -8.16 -1.05 -33.98
N ARG A 102 -9.17 -1.91 -33.75
CA ARG A 102 -9.34 -3.18 -34.42
C ARG A 102 -10.15 -3.00 -35.70
N ASP A 103 -9.81 -3.75 -36.74
CA ASP A 103 -10.56 -3.73 -38.02
C ASP A 103 -11.87 -4.51 -37.91
N ASP A 104 -12.00 -5.43 -36.94
CA ASP A 104 -13.17 -6.26 -36.67
C ASP A 104 -14.06 -5.68 -35.58
N TYR A 105 -14.29 -4.38 -35.60
CA TYR A 105 -15.13 -3.71 -34.60
C TYR A 105 -16.55 -4.31 -34.57
N PRO A 106 -17.06 -4.74 -33.40
CA PRO A 106 -18.35 -5.40 -33.34
C PRO A 106 -19.50 -4.46 -33.64
N ILE A 107 -20.58 -5.00 -34.24
CA ILE A 107 -21.84 -4.28 -34.46
C ILE A 107 -22.66 -4.39 -33.16
N TYR A 108 -23.22 -3.28 -32.71
CA TYR A 108 -24.08 -3.19 -31.52
C TYR A 108 -25.54 -3.05 -31.95
N ASP A 109 -26.38 -3.79 -31.18
CA ASP A 109 -27.84 -3.78 -31.31
C ASP A 109 -28.49 -3.21 -30.03
N ASP A 110 -29.81 -3.19 -29.95
CA ASP A 110 -30.51 -2.82 -28.71
C ASP A 110 -30.20 -3.79 -27.55
N MET A 111 -29.96 -5.07 -27.86
CA MET A 111 -29.54 -6.11 -26.92
C MET A 111 -28.16 -6.65 -27.29
N ASN A 112 -27.20 -6.54 -26.42
CA ASN A 112 -25.82 -6.94 -26.66
C ASN A 112 -25.36 -8.03 -25.67
N TYR A 113 -24.45 -8.90 -26.14
CA TYR A 113 -23.87 -9.98 -25.35
C TYR A 113 -22.36 -9.90 -25.40
N PHE A 114 -21.75 -9.77 -24.23
CA PHE A 114 -20.31 -9.70 -24.05
C PHE A 114 -19.84 -10.93 -23.24
N VAL A 115 -18.96 -11.73 -23.81
CA VAL A 115 -18.39 -12.92 -23.16
C VAL A 115 -16.89 -12.84 -23.24
N TRP A 116 -16.23 -12.97 -22.10
CA TRP A 116 -14.77 -13.08 -22.07
C TRP A 116 -14.28 -14.04 -20.99
N THR A 117 -13.66 -15.14 -21.42
CA THR A 117 -13.00 -16.09 -20.51
C THR A 117 -11.50 -16.14 -20.80
N LYS A 118 -10.70 -16.23 -19.76
CA LYS A 118 -9.23 -16.32 -19.86
C LYS A 118 -8.71 -17.52 -19.07
N PRO A 119 -7.66 -18.22 -19.56
CA PRO A 119 -6.96 -19.21 -18.76
C PRO A 119 -6.10 -18.54 -17.69
N ASN A 120 -5.92 -19.19 -16.56
CA ASN A 120 -5.03 -18.76 -15.46
C ASN A 120 -5.36 -17.38 -14.82
N GLN A 121 -6.60 -16.94 -14.86
CA GLN A 121 -7.03 -15.79 -14.09
C GLN A 121 -7.27 -16.22 -12.65
N THR A 122 -6.70 -15.51 -11.67
CA THR A 122 -6.73 -15.87 -10.25
C THR A 122 -7.52 -14.90 -9.38
N ASP A 123 -8.04 -13.82 -9.94
CA ASP A 123 -8.85 -12.82 -9.24
C ASP A 123 -10.22 -12.63 -9.88
N VAL A 124 -11.18 -12.20 -9.08
CA VAL A 124 -12.58 -11.99 -9.48
C VAL A 124 -12.89 -10.54 -9.87
N ASN A 125 -11.86 -9.70 -10.04
CA ASN A 125 -12.03 -8.31 -10.47
C ASN A 125 -12.27 -8.24 -11.99
N PHE A 126 -13.41 -8.77 -12.45
CA PHE A 126 -13.75 -8.81 -13.86
C PHE A 126 -14.08 -7.43 -14.43
N VAL A 127 -14.68 -6.53 -13.63
CA VAL A 127 -15.16 -5.23 -14.11
C VAL A 127 -14.00 -4.35 -14.57
N ASP A 128 -13.01 -4.12 -13.72
CA ASP A 128 -11.86 -3.26 -14.08
C ASP A 128 -10.91 -3.92 -15.09
N ARG A 129 -10.86 -5.25 -15.13
CA ARG A 129 -9.92 -5.99 -15.99
C ARG A 129 -10.45 -6.32 -17.37
N LEU A 130 -11.71 -6.73 -17.45
CA LEU A 130 -12.30 -7.22 -18.68
C LEU A 130 -13.46 -6.35 -19.15
N ALA A 131 -14.44 -6.09 -18.28
CA ALA A 131 -15.64 -5.36 -18.65
C ALA A 131 -15.35 -3.91 -19.05
N TYR A 132 -14.32 -3.28 -18.51
CA TYR A 132 -13.94 -1.92 -18.90
C TYR A 132 -13.82 -1.75 -20.43
N HIS A 133 -13.15 -2.68 -21.12
CA HIS A 133 -13.05 -2.63 -22.58
C HIS A 133 -14.41 -2.71 -23.27
N HIS A 134 -15.29 -3.58 -22.76
CA HIS A 134 -16.64 -3.72 -23.29
C HIS A 134 -17.50 -2.49 -23.00
N PHE A 135 -17.37 -1.90 -21.81
CA PHE A 135 -18.05 -0.65 -21.48
C PHE A 135 -17.58 0.49 -22.40
N TYR A 136 -16.25 0.63 -22.56
CA TYR A 136 -15.67 1.63 -23.44
C TYR A 136 -16.24 1.55 -24.87
N MET A 137 -16.33 0.33 -25.41
CA MET A 137 -16.89 0.09 -26.74
C MET A 137 -18.42 0.28 -26.79
N TRP A 138 -19.16 -0.15 -25.75
CA TRP A 138 -20.62 -0.20 -25.78
C TRP A 138 -21.28 1.16 -25.54
N VAL A 139 -20.85 1.89 -24.53
CA VAL A 139 -21.42 3.22 -24.24
C VAL A 139 -20.77 4.31 -25.07
N GLY A 140 -19.51 4.13 -25.50
CA GLY A 140 -18.80 5.06 -26.36
C GLY A 140 -18.79 6.49 -25.80
N ASP A 141 -19.00 7.45 -26.68
CA ASP A 141 -19.12 8.89 -26.36
C ASP A 141 -20.55 9.35 -26.10
N THR A 142 -21.53 8.43 -26.10
CA THR A 142 -22.93 8.74 -25.88
C THR A 142 -23.21 8.96 -24.41
N ASP A 143 -23.92 10.04 -24.08
CA ASP A 143 -24.43 10.24 -22.72
C ASP A 143 -25.47 9.16 -22.40
N PHE A 144 -25.47 8.65 -21.20
CA PHE A 144 -26.38 7.60 -20.78
C PHE A 144 -26.79 7.77 -19.32
N ASP A 145 -27.99 7.27 -19.01
CA ASP A 145 -28.45 7.03 -17.65
C ASP A 145 -28.79 5.55 -17.47
N ILE A 146 -28.47 5.03 -16.29
CA ILE A 146 -28.65 3.61 -15.97
C ILE A 146 -30.05 3.42 -15.40
N LYS A 147 -30.83 2.52 -16.03
CA LYS A 147 -32.15 2.12 -15.57
C LYS A 147 -32.07 0.99 -14.54
N SER A 148 -31.29 -0.04 -14.83
CA SER A 148 -31.06 -1.14 -13.88
C SER A 148 -29.71 -1.83 -14.11
N ILE A 149 -29.17 -2.42 -13.03
CA ILE A 149 -28.04 -3.35 -13.04
C ILE A 149 -28.46 -4.53 -12.19
N GLU A 150 -28.32 -5.76 -12.73
CA GLU A 150 -28.70 -7.00 -12.05
C GLU A 150 -27.64 -8.07 -12.28
N GLY A 151 -27.34 -8.90 -11.25
CA GLY A 151 -26.43 -10.03 -11.38
C GLY A 151 -25.28 -10.01 -10.38
N GLN A 152 -24.20 -10.69 -10.72
CA GLN A 152 -22.97 -10.84 -9.94
C GLN A 152 -21.77 -10.40 -10.78
N ALA A 153 -20.59 -10.27 -10.17
CA ALA A 153 -19.39 -9.72 -10.80
C ALA A 153 -18.98 -10.42 -12.11
N ASP A 154 -19.27 -11.69 -12.25
CA ASP A 154 -18.95 -12.53 -13.43
C ASP A 154 -20.10 -12.72 -14.41
N ASP A 155 -21.34 -12.41 -14.03
CA ASP A 155 -22.53 -12.56 -14.87
C ASP A 155 -23.57 -11.50 -14.47
N PHE A 156 -23.64 -10.40 -15.25
CA PHE A 156 -24.55 -9.30 -14.97
C PHE A 156 -25.16 -8.68 -16.24
N LYS A 157 -26.28 -8.02 -16.02
CA LYS A 157 -27.03 -7.27 -17.02
C LYS A 157 -27.07 -5.80 -16.67
N VAL A 158 -26.90 -4.94 -17.67
CA VAL A 158 -27.12 -3.49 -17.59
C VAL A 158 -28.20 -3.09 -18.55
N GLU A 159 -29.15 -2.28 -18.10
CA GLU A 159 -30.19 -1.65 -18.93
C GLU A 159 -30.08 -0.12 -18.78
N LEU A 160 -30.04 0.59 -19.88
CA LEU A 160 -29.98 2.05 -19.91
C LEU A 160 -31.39 2.65 -20.16
N GLU A 161 -31.59 3.90 -19.77
CA GLU A 161 -32.88 4.60 -19.94
C GLU A 161 -33.23 4.81 -21.41
N ASP A 162 -32.26 4.83 -22.32
CA ASP A 162 -32.47 4.95 -23.77
C ASP A 162 -32.92 3.63 -24.44
N GLY A 163 -33.04 2.55 -23.67
CA GLY A 163 -33.49 1.22 -24.09
C GLY A 163 -32.35 0.25 -24.45
N ARG A 164 -31.10 0.72 -24.56
CA ARG A 164 -29.95 -0.19 -24.79
C ARG A 164 -29.81 -1.13 -23.63
N THR A 165 -29.56 -2.40 -23.90
CA THR A 165 -29.35 -3.44 -22.91
C THR A 165 -28.10 -4.26 -23.25
N ALA A 166 -27.33 -4.65 -22.24
CA ALA A 166 -26.19 -5.53 -22.42
C ALA A 166 -26.09 -6.57 -21.31
N MET A 167 -25.72 -7.79 -21.69
CA MET A 167 -25.38 -8.90 -20.79
C MET A 167 -23.87 -9.14 -20.85
N PHE A 168 -23.26 -9.26 -19.70
CA PHE A 168 -21.81 -9.42 -19.56
C PHE A 168 -21.53 -10.72 -18.81
N LYS A 169 -20.71 -11.58 -19.42
CA LYS A 169 -20.31 -12.86 -18.82
C LYS A 169 -18.80 -13.04 -18.86
N TYR A 170 -18.22 -13.21 -17.70
CA TYR A 170 -16.78 -13.35 -17.50
C TYR A 170 -16.46 -14.64 -16.76
N GLY A 171 -15.26 -15.17 -16.93
CA GLY A 171 -14.92 -16.40 -16.21
C GLY A 171 -13.53 -16.93 -16.51
N PHE A 172 -13.25 -18.07 -15.87
CA PHE A 172 -12.04 -18.86 -16.08
C PHE A 172 -12.36 -20.00 -17.05
N SER A 173 -11.52 -20.17 -18.05
CA SER A 173 -11.59 -21.31 -18.95
C SER A 173 -10.20 -21.63 -19.49
N ASN A 174 -9.87 -22.91 -19.58
CA ASN A 174 -8.66 -23.36 -20.28
C ASN A 174 -8.72 -23.05 -21.79
N GLU A 175 -9.92 -22.92 -22.33
CA GLU A 175 -10.17 -22.45 -23.69
C GLU A 175 -10.58 -20.97 -23.62
N PRO A 176 -9.70 -20.04 -24.07
CA PRO A 176 -10.03 -18.62 -24.06
C PRO A 176 -11.17 -18.33 -25.05
N MET A 177 -12.17 -17.60 -24.60
CA MET A 177 -13.26 -17.09 -25.43
C MET A 177 -13.33 -15.59 -25.27
N HIS A 178 -13.57 -14.88 -26.38
CA HIS A 178 -13.83 -13.45 -26.35
C HIS A 178 -14.78 -13.11 -27.48
N PHE A 179 -16.05 -12.92 -27.12
CA PHE A 179 -17.12 -12.61 -28.06
C PHE A 179 -17.82 -11.31 -27.69
N VAL A 180 -18.18 -10.55 -28.72
CA VAL A 180 -19.15 -9.46 -28.63
C VAL A 180 -20.22 -9.74 -29.67
N ASN A 181 -21.43 -10.05 -29.22
CA ASN A 181 -22.49 -10.61 -30.04
C ASN A 181 -22.01 -11.88 -30.79
N GLU A 182 -22.03 -11.88 -32.11
CA GLU A 182 -21.54 -12.97 -32.95
C GLU A 182 -20.06 -12.85 -33.35
N THR A 183 -19.41 -11.74 -32.98
CA THR A 183 -18.00 -11.44 -33.39
C THR A 183 -17.01 -12.09 -32.43
N ASP A 184 -16.18 -13.03 -32.94
CA ASP A 184 -15.08 -13.62 -32.20
C ASP A 184 -13.85 -12.69 -32.20
N LEU A 185 -13.46 -12.25 -31.00
CA LEU A 185 -12.33 -11.34 -30.81
C LEU A 185 -11.03 -12.04 -30.34
N VAL A 186 -11.00 -13.38 -30.23
CA VAL A 186 -9.80 -14.13 -29.81
C VAL A 186 -8.74 -14.15 -30.90
N ASN A 187 -9.14 -14.38 -32.13
CA ASN A 187 -8.23 -14.69 -33.26
C ASN A 187 -7.96 -13.48 -34.15
N TYR A 188 -7.84 -12.31 -33.57
CA TYR A 188 -7.57 -11.08 -34.30
C TYR A 188 -6.16 -11.06 -34.89
N GLY A 189 -6.04 -10.80 -36.21
CA GLY A 189 -4.79 -10.79 -36.95
C GLY A 189 -4.14 -9.41 -37.18
N GLY A 190 -4.70 -8.33 -36.67
CA GLY A 190 -4.19 -6.97 -36.83
C GLY A 190 -3.19 -6.54 -35.75
N GLU A 191 -2.63 -5.35 -35.91
CA GLU A 191 -1.69 -4.73 -34.97
C GLU A 191 -2.30 -3.46 -34.31
N PRO A 192 -3.40 -3.58 -33.54
CA PRO A 192 -4.16 -2.41 -33.05
C PRO A 192 -3.33 -1.48 -32.17
N LEU A 193 -2.44 -2.01 -31.36
CA LEU A 193 -1.55 -1.21 -30.50
C LEU A 193 -0.54 -0.40 -31.32
N LYS A 194 -0.05 -0.96 -32.42
CA LYS A 194 0.84 -0.26 -33.36
C LYS A 194 0.11 0.87 -34.08
N THR A 195 -1.12 0.61 -34.53
CA THR A 195 -1.98 1.61 -35.14
C THR A 195 -2.28 2.76 -34.17
N LEU A 196 -2.65 2.45 -32.93
CA LEU A 196 -2.88 3.41 -31.85
C LEU A 196 -1.67 4.32 -31.63
N PHE A 197 -0.48 3.77 -31.44
CA PHE A 197 0.72 4.58 -31.19
C PHE A 197 1.14 5.39 -32.42
N SER A 198 0.97 4.86 -33.63
CA SER A 198 1.21 5.62 -34.86
C SER A 198 0.32 6.87 -34.91
N PHE A 199 -0.95 6.72 -34.57
CA PHE A 199 -1.91 7.81 -34.51
C PHE A 199 -1.60 8.81 -33.39
N LEU A 200 -1.31 8.32 -32.19
CA LEU A 200 -0.97 9.14 -31.04
C LEU A 200 0.26 10.02 -31.29
N PHE A 201 1.33 9.42 -31.78
CA PHE A 201 2.59 10.15 -32.03
C PHE A 201 2.59 11.02 -33.28
N SER A 202 1.65 10.82 -34.21
CA SER A 202 1.43 11.73 -35.33
C SER A 202 0.67 12.99 -34.96
N ASN A 203 0.29 13.17 -33.71
CA ASN A 203 -0.56 14.27 -33.24
C ASN A 203 -1.99 14.26 -33.81
N ALA A 204 -2.44 13.15 -34.35
CA ALA A 204 -3.76 12.99 -34.93
C ALA A 204 -4.82 12.50 -33.90
N GLY A 205 -4.40 12.24 -32.64
CA GLY A 205 -5.27 11.72 -31.58
C GLY A 205 -6.47 12.62 -31.30
N ASP A 206 -7.67 12.03 -31.29
CA ASP A 206 -8.88 12.69 -30.79
C ASP A 206 -8.93 12.57 -29.27
N TYR A 207 -8.33 13.54 -28.60
CA TYR A 207 -8.21 13.54 -27.13
C TYR A 207 -9.55 13.76 -26.44
N GLU A 208 -10.44 14.55 -27.04
CA GLU A 208 -11.76 14.81 -26.47
C GLU A 208 -12.66 13.58 -26.55
N LEU A 209 -12.63 12.88 -27.68
CA LEU A 209 -13.34 11.62 -27.85
C LEU A 209 -12.83 10.57 -26.85
N ASN A 210 -11.51 10.38 -26.76
CA ASN A 210 -10.89 9.45 -25.82
C ASN A 210 -11.23 9.78 -24.36
N ARG A 211 -11.18 11.07 -23.99
CA ARG A 211 -11.61 11.56 -22.67
C ARG A 211 -13.05 11.17 -22.37
N LYS A 212 -13.98 11.48 -23.26
CA LYS A 212 -15.41 11.23 -23.05
C LYS A 212 -15.72 9.74 -22.94
N MET A 213 -15.17 8.92 -23.83
CA MET A 213 -15.35 7.47 -23.80
C MET A 213 -14.73 6.84 -22.54
N SER A 214 -13.54 7.29 -22.13
CA SER A 214 -12.87 6.81 -20.91
C SER A 214 -13.65 7.17 -19.66
N LEU A 215 -14.14 8.40 -19.55
CA LEU A 215 -14.98 8.83 -18.44
C LEU A 215 -16.29 8.03 -18.36
N ASN A 216 -16.93 7.79 -19.49
CA ASN A 216 -18.14 6.97 -19.57
C ASN A 216 -17.89 5.53 -19.12
N ALA A 217 -16.80 4.91 -19.57
CA ALA A 217 -16.43 3.55 -19.16
C ALA A 217 -16.12 3.46 -17.66
N ILE A 218 -15.41 4.44 -17.10
CA ILE A 218 -15.12 4.49 -15.67
C ILE A 218 -16.41 4.70 -14.86
N ARG A 219 -17.28 5.62 -15.28
CA ARG A 219 -18.59 5.86 -14.63
C ARG A 219 -19.44 4.60 -14.60
N LEU A 220 -19.54 3.88 -15.72
CA LEU A 220 -20.28 2.62 -15.78
C LEU A 220 -19.62 1.55 -14.93
N SER A 221 -18.28 1.43 -14.97
CA SER A 221 -17.55 0.48 -14.13
C SER A 221 -17.80 0.71 -12.64
N GLU A 222 -17.78 1.96 -12.19
CA GLU A 222 -18.05 2.32 -10.80
C GLU A 222 -19.48 1.93 -10.37
N LYS A 223 -20.47 2.26 -11.21
CA LYS A 223 -21.89 1.92 -10.95
C LYS A 223 -22.16 0.42 -10.95
N VAL A 224 -21.55 -0.31 -11.87
CA VAL A 224 -21.66 -1.78 -11.90
C VAL A 224 -21.05 -2.38 -10.62
N LYS A 225 -19.85 -1.96 -10.23
CA LYS A 225 -19.20 -2.44 -9.00
C LYS A 225 -20.01 -2.17 -7.73
N GLU A 226 -20.71 -1.05 -7.66
CA GLU A 226 -21.61 -0.72 -6.52
C GLU A 226 -22.68 -1.78 -6.29
N ILE A 227 -23.12 -2.47 -7.35
CA ILE A 227 -24.25 -3.42 -7.32
C ILE A 227 -23.77 -4.87 -7.30
N VAL A 228 -22.80 -5.23 -8.14
CA VAL A 228 -22.44 -6.63 -8.40
C VAL A 228 -21.28 -7.13 -7.55
N TYR A 229 -20.49 -6.24 -6.93
CA TYR A 229 -19.37 -6.64 -6.10
C TYR A 229 -19.80 -6.91 -4.66
N PRO A 230 -19.26 -7.96 -4.04
CA PRO A 230 -19.45 -8.19 -2.62
C PRO A 230 -18.87 -7.03 -1.80
N LYS A 231 -19.46 -6.80 -0.63
CA LYS A 231 -19.06 -5.70 0.26
C LYS A 231 -18.13 -6.18 1.36
N ALA A 232 -17.07 -5.43 1.61
CA ALA A 232 -16.19 -5.68 2.74
C ALA A 232 -16.10 -4.48 3.67
N LEU A 233 -16.12 -4.72 4.97
CA LEU A 233 -15.84 -3.74 6.00
C LEU A 233 -14.45 -3.99 6.57
N VAL A 234 -13.64 -2.94 6.64
CA VAL A 234 -12.39 -2.94 7.41
C VAL A 234 -12.55 -2.01 8.61
N VAL A 235 -12.41 -2.54 9.81
CA VAL A 235 -12.46 -1.78 11.05
C VAL A 235 -11.05 -1.39 11.47
N GLY A 236 -10.77 -0.09 11.41
CA GLY A 236 -9.47 0.51 11.74
C GLY A 236 -8.66 0.93 10.50
N ALA A 237 -8.30 2.22 10.44
CA ALA A 237 -7.51 2.83 9.38
C ALA A 237 -6.02 2.94 9.75
N GLY A 238 -5.46 1.96 10.46
CA GLY A 238 -4.02 1.73 10.55
C GLY A 238 -3.46 1.14 9.26
N VAL A 239 -2.13 1.08 9.12
CA VAL A 239 -1.48 0.58 7.90
C VAL A 239 -1.93 -0.83 7.51
N PHE A 240 -2.21 -1.72 8.47
CA PHE A 240 -2.73 -3.06 8.22
C PHE A 240 -4.15 -3.06 7.68
N GLY A 241 -5.04 -2.24 8.26
CA GLY A 241 -6.41 -2.08 7.76
C GLY A 241 -6.42 -1.54 6.34
N ILE A 242 -5.65 -0.48 6.07
CA ILE A 242 -5.55 0.13 4.74
C ILE A 242 -4.97 -0.85 3.72
N SER A 243 -3.88 -1.57 4.07
CA SER A 243 -3.28 -2.56 3.16
C SER A 243 -4.23 -3.72 2.86
N SER A 244 -5.04 -4.12 3.84
CA SER A 244 -6.09 -5.14 3.67
C SER A 244 -7.25 -4.64 2.81
N ALA A 245 -7.70 -3.40 3.03
CA ALA A 245 -8.73 -2.77 2.21
C ALA A 245 -8.30 -2.69 0.74
N MET A 246 -7.06 -2.28 0.48
CA MET A 246 -6.52 -2.26 -0.88
C MET A 246 -6.40 -3.67 -1.49
N ALA A 247 -6.08 -4.70 -0.69
CA ALA A 247 -6.05 -6.08 -1.17
C ALA A 247 -7.44 -6.59 -1.53
N LEU A 248 -8.45 -6.31 -0.68
CA LEU A 248 -9.85 -6.65 -0.92
C LEU A 248 -10.41 -5.94 -2.17
N MET A 249 -10.15 -4.64 -2.30
CA MET A 249 -10.57 -3.88 -3.49
C MET A 249 -9.94 -4.45 -4.77
N ASN A 250 -8.64 -4.73 -4.77
CA ASN A 250 -7.96 -5.32 -5.92
C ASN A 250 -8.46 -6.73 -6.24
N TYR A 251 -8.96 -7.45 -5.23
CA TYR A 251 -9.57 -8.76 -5.43
C TYR A 251 -10.98 -8.68 -6.02
N GLY A 252 -11.72 -7.59 -5.79
CA GLY A 252 -13.05 -7.35 -6.36
C GLY A 252 -14.15 -7.11 -5.32
N PHE A 253 -13.79 -6.58 -4.15
CA PHE A 253 -14.76 -6.12 -3.16
C PHE A 253 -14.99 -4.60 -3.28
N LYS A 254 -16.22 -4.16 -3.00
CA LYS A 254 -16.48 -2.79 -2.57
C LYS A 254 -16.10 -2.70 -1.09
N VAL A 255 -15.24 -1.73 -0.73
CA VAL A 255 -14.62 -1.70 0.59
C VAL A 255 -14.93 -0.41 1.33
N ASP A 256 -15.48 -0.56 2.55
CA ASP A 256 -15.61 0.52 3.51
C ASP A 256 -14.54 0.38 4.59
N ILE A 257 -13.83 1.47 4.92
CA ILE A 257 -12.99 1.57 6.11
C ILE A 257 -13.70 2.43 7.14
N LYS A 258 -13.89 1.91 8.37
CA LYS A 258 -14.42 2.70 9.49
C LYS A 258 -13.35 2.87 10.56
N GLU A 259 -13.05 4.14 10.88
CA GLU A 259 -12.02 4.53 11.85
C GLU A 259 -12.62 5.44 12.92
N LYS A 260 -12.38 5.11 14.18
CA LYS A 260 -12.90 5.90 15.32
C LYS A 260 -12.22 7.26 15.48
N SER A 261 -10.99 7.40 15.01
CA SER A 261 -10.23 8.65 15.08
C SER A 261 -10.65 9.61 13.96
N ASP A 262 -10.26 10.87 14.09
CA ASP A 262 -10.45 11.95 13.12
C ASP A 262 -9.42 11.92 11.96
N GLY A 263 -8.67 10.83 11.82
CA GLY A 263 -7.68 10.64 10.76
C GLY A 263 -7.09 9.24 10.71
N ILE A 264 -6.54 8.87 9.57
CA ILE A 264 -5.88 7.59 9.38
C ILE A 264 -4.52 7.54 10.09
N MET A 265 -4.02 6.34 10.39
CA MET A 265 -2.68 6.05 10.92
C MET A 265 -2.31 6.76 12.24
N LYS A 266 -3.25 7.16 13.08
CA LYS A 266 -2.96 7.92 14.31
C LYS A 266 -2.37 7.11 15.47
N GLY A 267 -2.47 5.79 15.43
CA GLY A 267 -1.93 4.89 16.45
C GLY A 267 -0.51 4.41 16.16
N ALA A 268 -0.25 3.14 16.47
CA ALA A 268 1.06 2.50 16.34
C ALA A 268 1.68 2.58 14.92
N SER A 269 0.88 2.75 13.88
CA SER A 269 1.36 2.93 12.51
C SER A 269 2.19 4.20 12.30
N SER A 270 1.94 5.25 13.09
CA SER A 270 2.70 6.51 13.07
C SER A 270 3.58 6.72 14.31
N ILE A 271 3.56 5.80 15.28
CA ILE A 271 4.29 5.94 16.54
C ILE A 271 5.12 4.67 16.77
N ASN A 272 6.29 4.63 16.19
CA ASN A 272 7.24 3.50 16.28
C ASN A 272 8.67 3.99 16.05
N GLN A 273 9.62 3.12 15.68
CA GLN A 273 11.01 3.46 15.39
C GLN A 273 11.27 3.70 13.90
N TYR A 274 10.27 3.63 13.06
CA TYR A 274 10.31 3.88 11.61
C TYR A 274 11.27 2.99 10.82
N ARG A 275 11.71 1.87 11.39
CA ARG A 275 12.57 0.90 10.72
C ARG A 275 11.76 0.00 9.77
N LEU A 276 12.33 -0.24 8.62
CA LEU A 276 11.94 -1.31 7.71
C LEU A 276 12.90 -2.47 7.95
N HIS A 277 12.47 -3.40 8.82
CA HIS A 277 13.33 -4.47 9.28
C HIS A 277 13.73 -5.44 8.17
N ARG A 278 15.04 -5.65 8.02
CA ARG A 278 15.61 -6.65 7.10
C ARG A 278 16.01 -7.94 7.82
N GLY A 279 15.63 -8.09 9.08
CA GLY A 279 15.90 -9.26 9.90
C GLY A 279 16.95 -9.09 11.00
N TYR A 280 17.83 -8.11 10.91
CA TYR A 280 18.93 -7.89 11.87
C TYR A 280 18.50 -7.82 13.34
N HIS A 281 17.28 -7.36 13.58
CA HIS A 281 16.72 -7.11 14.91
C HIS A 281 16.25 -8.37 15.67
N TYR A 282 16.21 -9.54 15.02
CA TYR A 282 15.56 -10.74 15.59
C TYR A 282 16.51 -11.95 15.68
N PRO A 283 17.65 -11.86 16.39
CA PRO A 283 18.64 -12.93 16.42
C PRO A 283 18.14 -14.24 17.07
N ARG A 284 17.10 -14.18 17.90
CA ARG A 284 16.49 -15.34 18.55
C ARG A 284 15.31 -15.97 17.78
N SER A 285 14.92 -15.36 16.63
CA SER A 285 13.79 -15.84 15.82
C SER A 285 14.09 -15.72 14.34
N LYS A 286 14.69 -16.77 13.74
CA LYS A 286 14.96 -16.82 12.28
C LYS A 286 13.68 -16.70 11.45
N GLU A 287 12.57 -17.26 11.95
CA GLU A 287 11.26 -17.17 11.30
C GLU A 287 10.80 -15.70 11.21
N THR A 288 10.89 -14.96 12.33
CA THR A 288 10.55 -13.53 12.35
C THR A 288 11.47 -12.71 11.45
N ALA A 289 12.77 -13.02 11.43
CA ALA A 289 13.73 -12.34 10.57
C ALA A 289 13.42 -12.57 9.08
N GLN A 290 13.08 -13.79 8.68
CA GLN A 290 12.68 -14.13 7.30
C GLN A 290 11.36 -13.43 6.91
N GLU A 291 10.38 -13.41 7.82
CA GLU A 291 9.11 -12.70 7.58
C GLU A 291 9.32 -11.20 7.33
N CYS A 292 10.24 -10.56 8.07
CA CYS A 292 10.62 -9.17 7.84
C CYS A 292 11.24 -8.97 6.46
N LEU A 293 12.18 -9.83 6.07
CA LEU A 293 12.84 -9.76 4.77
C LEU A 293 11.82 -9.87 3.62
N ASP A 294 10.91 -10.83 3.70
CA ASP A 294 9.85 -11.03 2.70
C ASP A 294 8.86 -9.83 2.69
N GLY A 295 8.57 -9.29 3.86
CA GLY A 295 7.71 -8.11 4.06
C GLY A 295 8.32 -6.85 3.45
N LEU A 296 9.61 -6.62 3.68
CA LEU A 296 10.34 -5.45 3.19
C LEU A 296 10.21 -5.28 1.66
N TYR A 297 10.42 -6.34 0.89
CA TYR A 297 10.30 -6.27 -0.58
C TYR A 297 8.90 -5.90 -1.02
N SER A 298 7.87 -6.43 -0.36
CA SER A 298 6.47 -6.14 -0.66
C SER A 298 6.11 -4.71 -0.27
N PHE A 299 6.58 -4.25 0.88
CA PHE A 299 6.38 -2.88 1.36
C PHE A 299 7.03 -1.86 0.43
N LYS A 300 8.31 -2.02 0.12
CA LYS A 300 9.05 -1.13 -0.80
C LYS A 300 8.38 -1.04 -2.16
N ARG A 301 7.94 -2.15 -2.73
CA ARG A 301 7.27 -2.15 -4.03
C ARG A 301 5.97 -1.32 -4.01
N LYS A 302 5.27 -1.25 -2.88
CA LYS A 302 4.00 -0.54 -2.74
C LYS A 302 4.15 0.91 -2.27
N TYR A 303 5.16 1.17 -1.43
CA TYR A 303 5.34 2.44 -0.71
C TYR A 303 6.77 2.99 -0.86
N GLN A 304 7.39 2.84 -2.04
CA GLN A 304 8.77 3.24 -2.31
C GLN A 304 9.05 4.70 -1.92
N ASP A 305 8.10 5.60 -2.19
CA ASP A 305 8.27 7.04 -2.00
C ASP A 305 8.35 7.48 -0.53
N CYS A 306 8.00 6.59 0.40
CA CYS A 306 8.15 6.88 1.83
C CYS A 306 9.45 6.34 2.42
N VAL A 307 10.22 5.55 1.66
CA VAL A 307 11.52 5.04 2.11
C VAL A 307 12.51 6.21 2.16
N VAL A 308 13.19 6.35 3.28
CA VAL A 308 14.16 7.44 3.46
C VAL A 308 15.41 7.12 2.65
N ASN A 309 15.70 7.98 1.67
CA ASN A 309 16.91 7.95 0.88
C ASN A 309 17.91 8.93 1.50
N GLY A 310 19.00 8.42 2.06
CA GLY A 310 20.03 9.25 2.67
C GLY A 310 21.22 8.42 3.12
N ASP A 311 22.31 9.09 3.47
CA ASP A 311 23.54 8.45 3.97
C ASP A 311 23.39 8.06 5.45
N ILE A 312 22.24 7.44 5.84
CA ILE A 312 22.01 6.97 7.20
C ILE A 312 22.91 5.77 7.46
N THR A 313 23.69 5.85 8.54
CA THR A 313 24.50 4.73 9.00
C THR A 313 23.70 3.92 10.02
N HIS A 314 23.26 2.74 9.63
CA HIS A 314 22.55 1.82 10.51
C HIS A 314 23.52 0.92 11.27
N MET A 315 23.50 0.99 12.59
CA MET A 315 24.37 0.18 13.45
C MET A 315 23.56 -0.72 14.38
N TYR A 316 24.04 -1.95 14.52
CA TYR A 316 23.59 -2.90 15.53
C TYR A 316 24.77 -3.23 16.43
N SER A 317 24.56 -3.17 17.75
CA SER A 317 25.60 -3.41 18.74
C SER A 317 25.12 -4.43 19.76
N ILE A 318 25.97 -5.39 20.11
CA ILE A 318 25.71 -6.38 21.16
C ILE A 318 26.30 -5.86 22.47
N ALA A 319 25.44 -5.65 23.46
CA ALA A 319 25.88 -5.18 24.78
C ALA A 319 26.79 -6.21 25.47
N SER A 320 27.83 -5.73 26.16
CA SER A 320 28.78 -6.59 26.90
C SER A 320 28.17 -7.28 28.13
N GLU A 321 27.12 -6.65 28.70
CA GLU A 321 26.42 -7.17 29.86
C GLU A 321 24.93 -7.28 29.60
N ASP A 322 24.25 -8.23 30.18
CA ASP A 322 22.79 -8.45 30.14
C ASP A 322 22.22 -8.71 28.73
N SER A 323 23.06 -8.97 27.72
CA SER A 323 22.58 -9.39 26.40
C SER A 323 22.16 -10.85 26.41
N LEU A 324 21.05 -11.16 25.73
CA LEU A 324 20.51 -12.52 25.59
C LEU A 324 21.20 -13.31 24.47
N VAL A 325 22.00 -12.64 23.63
CA VAL A 325 22.88 -13.25 22.62
C VAL A 325 24.27 -12.65 22.73
N ASN A 326 25.30 -13.44 22.48
CA ASN A 326 26.67 -12.95 22.42
C ASN A 326 27.07 -12.58 20.98
N ALA A 327 28.26 -11.97 20.84
CA ALA A 327 28.78 -11.51 19.55
C ALA A 327 28.90 -12.62 18.49
N ASP A 328 29.38 -13.82 18.91
CA ASP A 328 29.58 -14.94 17.99
C ASP A 328 28.24 -15.54 17.54
N GLU A 329 27.28 -15.70 18.46
CA GLU A 329 25.93 -16.14 18.16
C GLU A 329 25.24 -15.18 17.18
N TYR A 330 25.43 -13.88 17.36
CA TYR A 330 24.85 -12.89 16.47
C TYR A 330 25.47 -12.93 15.06
N LYS A 331 26.79 -13.04 14.95
CA LYS A 331 27.46 -13.20 13.66
C LYS A 331 27.00 -14.49 12.94
N GLN A 332 26.93 -15.61 13.68
CA GLN A 332 26.43 -16.86 13.10
C GLN A 332 24.99 -16.73 12.57
N PHE A 333 24.13 -16.01 13.30
CA PHE A 333 22.76 -15.73 12.86
C PHE A 333 22.73 -14.90 11.56
N LEU A 334 23.58 -13.86 11.44
CA LEU A 334 23.67 -13.03 10.24
C LEU A 334 24.15 -13.84 9.03
N ASP A 335 25.17 -14.68 9.24
CA ASP A 335 25.73 -15.57 8.20
C ASP A 335 24.71 -16.62 7.74
N ASP A 336 23.96 -17.22 8.66
CA ASP A 336 22.93 -18.22 8.36
C ASP A 336 21.79 -17.65 7.48
N LEU A 337 21.50 -16.36 7.62
CA LEU A 337 20.48 -15.67 6.82
C LEU A 337 21.06 -14.89 5.63
N ASN A 338 22.38 -14.97 5.41
CA ASN A 338 23.09 -14.19 4.39
C ASN A 338 22.81 -12.68 4.48
N LEU A 339 22.74 -12.13 5.69
CA LEU A 339 22.57 -10.71 5.93
C LEU A 339 23.93 -10.01 5.84
N PRO A 340 24.15 -9.09 4.90
CA PRO A 340 25.44 -8.42 4.75
C PRO A 340 25.70 -7.46 5.91
N TYR A 341 26.92 -7.48 6.47
CA TYR A 341 27.33 -6.57 7.52
C TYR A 341 28.80 -6.22 7.43
N GLN A 342 29.19 -5.13 8.09
CA GLN A 342 30.58 -4.72 8.27
C GLN A 342 30.86 -4.49 9.75
N GLU A 343 31.85 -5.19 10.31
CA GLU A 343 32.27 -4.94 11.70
C GLU A 343 32.94 -3.56 11.82
N ARG A 344 32.70 -2.91 12.96
CA ARG A 344 33.33 -1.66 13.37
C ARG A 344 33.88 -1.77 14.79
N GLU A 345 34.67 -0.78 15.18
CA GLU A 345 35.07 -0.61 16.57
C GLU A 345 33.83 -0.64 17.47
N PRO A 346 33.79 -1.49 18.48
CA PRO A 346 32.65 -1.59 19.37
C PRO A 346 32.31 -0.27 20.06
N MET A 347 31.03 0.02 20.16
CA MET A 347 30.53 1.14 20.94
C MET A 347 30.82 0.95 22.43
N PRO A 348 30.81 2.01 23.26
CA PRO A 348 30.97 1.88 24.70
C PRO A 348 30.02 0.82 25.28
N ASN A 349 30.56 -0.05 26.17
CA ASN A 349 29.82 -1.15 26.78
C ASN A 349 29.18 -2.16 25.81
N CYS A 350 29.75 -2.33 24.63
CA CYS A 350 29.37 -3.35 23.66
C CYS A 350 30.56 -4.22 23.26
N ASP A 351 30.33 -5.52 23.01
CA ASP A 351 31.33 -6.47 22.54
C ASP A 351 31.45 -6.52 21.02
N LEU A 352 30.38 -6.10 20.32
CA LEU A 352 30.31 -6.06 18.85
C LEU A 352 29.54 -4.84 18.42
N THR A 353 29.98 -4.20 17.34
CA THR A 353 29.22 -3.23 16.56
C THR A 353 29.37 -3.54 15.10
N ILE A 354 28.26 -3.60 14.39
CA ILE A 354 28.21 -3.79 12.94
C ILE A 354 27.47 -2.64 12.26
N VAL A 355 27.83 -2.35 11.02
CA VAL A 355 27.01 -1.57 10.08
C VAL A 355 26.18 -2.53 9.26
N ALA A 356 24.89 -2.30 9.22
CA ALA A 356 23.89 -3.14 8.56
C ALA A 356 23.28 -2.42 7.36
N GLU A 357 22.78 -3.18 6.40
CA GLU A 357 21.99 -2.67 5.30
C GLU A 357 20.50 -2.63 5.69
N GLU A 358 20.11 -1.66 6.47
CA GLU A 358 18.71 -1.46 6.87
C GLU A 358 18.16 -0.15 6.28
N GLU A 359 16.88 0.11 6.41
CA GLU A 359 16.23 1.31 5.87
C GLU A 359 15.23 1.85 6.89
N LEU A 360 14.92 3.13 6.74
CA LEU A 360 13.83 3.79 7.48
C LEU A 360 12.73 4.18 6.52
N PHE A 361 11.53 4.41 7.05
CA PHE A 361 10.47 5.09 6.33
C PHE A 361 10.08 6.38 7.03
N ASN A 362 9.62 7.35 6.24
CA ASN A 362 9.06 8.59 6.75
C ASN A 362 7.55 8.42 6.96
N PRO A 363 7.02 8.48 8.20
CA PRO A 363 5.60 8.25 8.47
C PRO A 363 4.67 9.31 7.86
N THR A 364 5.17 10.54 7.67
CA THR A 364 4.41 11.61 7.01
C THR A 364 4.26 11.33 5.53
N LEU A 365 5.35 10.95 4.86
CA LEU A 365 5.31 10.57 3.44
C LEU A 365 4.49 9.28 3.23
N LEU A 366 4.59 8.30 4.13
CA LEU A 366 3.76 7.10 4.07
C LEU A 366 2.27 7.45 4.14
N ARG A 367 1.87 8.31 5.07
CA ARG A 367 0.48 8.77 5.20
C ARG A 367 0.02 9.53 3.94
N GLN A 368 0.82 10.45 3.42
CA GLN A 368 0.51 11.19 2.19
C GLN A 368 0.37 10.25 0.98
N ASN A 369 1.25 9.26 0.86
CA ASN A 369 1.18 8.25 -0.19
C ASN A 369 -0.11 7.41 -0.07
N ILE A 370 -0.48 7.02 1.14
CA ILE A 370 -1.73 6.31 1.41
C ILE A 370 -2.95 7.18 1.10
N ASP A 371 -2.96 8.45 1.51
CA ASP A 371 -4.07 9.37 1.20
C ASP A 371 -4.29 9.50 -0.31
N LYS A 372 -3.22 9.64 -1.09
CA LYS A 372 -3.29 9.67 -2.56
C LYS A 372 -3.85 8.37 -3.14
N LYS A 373 -3.42 7.21 -2.61
CA LYS A 373 -3.90 5.90 -3.08
C LYS A 373 -5.38 5.68 -2.74
N LEU A 374 -5.82 6.09 -1.57
CA LEU A 374 -7.22 6.02 -1.17
C LEU A 374 -8.07 6.94 -2.04
N TRP A 375 -7.60 8.16 -2.31
CA TRP A 375 -8.26 9.09 -3.21
C TRP A 375 -8.44 8.54 -4.63
N GLY A 376 -7.43 7.89 -5.18
CA GLY A 376 -7.48 7.25 -6.51
C GLY A 376 -8.22 5.91 -6.57
N SER A 377 -8.86 5.49 -5.46
CA SER A 377 -9.46 4.15 -5.31
C SER A 377 -10.99 4.22 -5.08
N ASN A 378 -11.64 3.07 -5.13
CA ASN A 378 -13.05 2.86 -4.75
C ASN A 378 -13.17 2.35 -3.31
N ILE A 379 -12.41 2.94 -2.38
CA ILE A 379 -12.48 2.64 -0.95
C ILE A 379 -13.09 3.83 -0.23
N ASP A 380 -14.22 3.63 0.41
CA ASP A 380 -14.88 4.66 1.22
C ASP A 380 -14.29 4.68 2.64
N VAL A 381 -13.83 5.85 3.10
CA VAL A 381 -13.23 6.01 4.44
C VAL A 381 -14.12 6.87 5.32
N TYR A 382 -14.62 6.27 6.40
CA TYR A 382 -15.48 6.92 7.39
C TYR A 382 -14.69 7.16 8.68
N LEU A 383 -14.24 8.39 8.87
CA LEU A 383 -13.57 8.84 10.10
C LEU A 383 -14.59 9.16 11.19
N ASN A 384 -14.12 9.26 12.45
CA ASN A 384 -14.97 9.50 13.64
C ASN A 384 -16.12 8.47 13.75
N THR A 385 -15.90 7.26 13.26
CA THR A 385 -16.90 6.19 13.20
C THR A 385 -16.41 4.97 13.97
N GLU A 386 -16.87 4.82 15.21
CA GLU A 386 -16.55 3.67 16.04
C GLU A 386 -17.53 2.53 15.79
N ILE A 387 -17.01 1.33 15.54
CA ILE A 387 -17.82 0.11 15.45
C ILE A 387 -17.92 -0.52 16.84
N THR A 388 -19.16 -0.76 17.27
CA THR A 388 -19.48 -1.40 18.56
C THR A 388 -20.41 -2.61 18.41
N ASP A 389 -21.05 -2.77 17.25
CA ASP A 389 -21.97 -3.87 16.95
C ASP A 389 -21.43 -4.70 15.77
N LEU A 390 -20.73 -5.78 16.10
CA LEU A 390 -20.20 -6.70 15.10
C LEU A 390 -21.30 -7.52 14.41
N GLU A 391 -22.36 -7.88 15.12
CA GLU A 391 -23.47 -8.67 14.57
C GLU A 391 -24.25 -7.92 13.48
N GLN A 392 -24.35 -6.59 13.59
CA GLN A 392 -24.90 -5.79 12.51
C GLN A 392 -23.96 -5.73 11.33
N CYS A 393 -22.65 -5.59 11.57
CA CYS A 393 -21.65 -5.60 10.49
C CYS A 393 -21.64 -6.92 9.69
N LYS A 394 -21.78 -8.08 10.37
CA LYS A 394 -21.89 -9.38 9.72
C LYS A 394 -23.06 -9.50 8.75
N LYS A 395 -24.15 -8.76 9.00
CA LYS A 395 -25.34 -8.76 8.14
C LYS A 395 -25.21 -7.83 6.95
N ASP A 396 -24.51 -6.71 7.14
CA ASP A 396 -24.44 -5.64 6.16
C ASP A 396 -23.29 -5.85 5.15
N TYR A 397 -22.30 -6.70 5.48
CA TYR A 397 -21.10 -6.95 4.70
C TYR A 397 -20.83 -8.43 4.50
N ASP A 398 -20.35 -8.81 3.32
CA ASP A 398 -19.96 -10.18 3.00
C ASP A 398 -18.65 -10.60 3.67
N VAL A 399 -17.77 -9.62 3.98
CA VAL A 399 -16.51 -9.82 4.71
C VAL A 399 -16.32 -8.68 5.72
N VAL A 400 -15.96 -9.01 6.95
CA VAL A 400 -15.59 -8.05 8.00
C VAL A 400 -14.17 -8.32 8.48
N VAL A 401 -13.32 -7.30 8.43
CA VAL A 401 -11.91 -7.38 8.83
C VAL A 401 -11.64 -6.48 10.03
N ILE A 402 -11.22 -7.06 11.14
CA ILE A 402 -10.86 -6.34 12.36
C ILE A 402 -9.36 -6.08 12.37
N ALA A 403 -8.94 -4.82 12.15
CA ALA A 403 -7.55 -4.38 12.07
C ALA A 403 -7.23 -3.29 13.12
N THR A 404 -7.78 -3.45 14.33
CA THR A 404 -7.73 -2.44 15.41
C THR A 404 -6.57 -2.60 16.37
N TYR A 405 -5.62 -3.49 16.09
CA TYR A 405 -4.38 -3.75 16.83
C TYR A 405 -4.61 -3.97 18.34
N SER A 406 -4.21 -3.02 19.21
CA SER A 406 -4.39 -3.16 20.67
C SER A 406 -5.86 -3.23 21.11
N ASN A 407 -6.80 -2.86 20.26
CA ASN A 407 -8.23 -2.92 20.53
C ASN A 407 -8.94 -4.10 19.84
N ILE A 408 -8.19 -5.07 19.31
CA ILE A 408 -8.73 -6.17 18.51
C ILE A 408 -9.83 -6.97 19.25
N ASN A 409 -9.66 -7.17 20.55
CA ASN A 409 -10.60 -7.91 21.40
C ASN A 409 -11.92 -7.16 21.72
N GLN A 410 -12.03 -5.87 21.40
CA GLN A 410 -13.28 -5.14 21.67
C GLN A 410 -14.46 -5.66 20.85
N LEU A 411 -14.15 -6.21 19.66
CA LEU A 411 -15.16 -6.72 18.74
C LEU A 411 -15.19 -8.26 18.66
N LEU A 412 -14.23 -8.97 19.26
CA LEU A 412 -14.16 -10.42 19.20
C LEU A 412 -14.90 -11.07 20.35
N ASP A 413 -15.73 -12.08 20.05
CA ASP A 413 -16.38 -12.92 21.06
C ASP A 413 -15.33 -13.79 21.79
N ASN A 414 -14.43 -14.41 21.03
CA ASN A 414 -13.33 -15.22 21.55
C ASN A 414 -12.10 -14.34 21.80
N LYS A 415 -12.12 -13.62 22.93
CA LYS A 415 -11.03 -12.71 23.31
C LYS A 415 -9.73 -13.47 23.54
N LYS A 416 -8.65 -12.98 22.91
CA LYS A 416 -7.29 -13.52 23.02
C LYS A 416 -6.50 -12.75 24.08
N ARG A 417 -5.56 -13.42 24.76
CA ARG A 417 -4.69 -12.76 25.74
C ARG A 417 -3.47 -12.17 25.04
N TYR A 418 -3.22 -10.90 25.31
CA TYR A 418 -2.05 -10.17 24.88
C TYR A 418 -1.35 -9.50 26.07
N GLN A 419 -0.07 -9.22 25.93
CA GLN A 419 0.63 -8.26 26.76
C GLN A 419 0.48 -6.88 26.14
N TYR A 420 -0.13 -5.97 26.88
CA TYR A 420 -0.32 -4.58 26.48
C TYR A 420 0.66 -3.70 27.22
N GLU A 421 1.29 -2.77 26.50
CA GLU A 421 2.30 -1.87 27.04
C GLU A 421 2.03 -0.45 26.55
N LEU A 422 1.83 0.49 27.47
CA LEU A 422 1.81 1.91 27.12
C LEU A 422 3.26 2.38 26.93
N CYS A 423 3.61 2.66 25.68
CA CYS A 423 4.95 3.05 25.28
C CYS A 423 5.06 4.54 25.00
N GLU A 424 6.14 5.14 25.49
CA GLU A 424 6.61 6.47 25.13
C GLU A 424 7.68 6.39 24.04
N LYS A 425 7.63 7.31 23.09
CA LYS A 425 8.65 7.56 22.08
C LYS A 425 9.08 9.02 22.17
N PRO A 426 10.13 9.35 22.94
CA PRO A 426 10.67 10.69 22.99
C PRO A 426 11.24 11.09 21.65
N VAL A 427 10.96 12.32 21.23
CA VAL A 427 11.56 12.98 20.08
C VAL A 427 12.53 14.04 20.59
N VAL A 428 13.75 13.98 20.12
CA VAL A 428 14.85 14.79 20.60
C VAL A 428 15.63 15.42 19.45
N LYS A 429 16.28 16.53 19.72
CA LYS A 429 17.33 17.08 18.88
C LYS A 429 18.67 16.70 19.50
N LEU A 430 19.46 15.91 18.77
CA LEU A 430 20.78 15.46 19.22
C LEU A 430 21.88 16.44 18.82
N PRO A 431 23.01 16.46 19.55
CA PRO A 431 24.23 17.13 19.09
C PRO A 431 24.66 16.65 17.71
N LYS A 432 25.25 17.54 16.92
CA LYS A 432 25.65 17.27 15.51
C LYS A 432 26.59 16.07 15.34
N ILE A 433 27.32 15.68 16.39
CA ILE A 433 28.22 14.51 16.35
C ILE A 433 27.47 13.21 16.05
N PHE A 434 26.18 13.14 16.37
CA PHE A 434 25.36 11.94 16.10
C PHE A 434 24.91 11.89 14.64
N GLY A 435 24.86 13.03 13.92
CA GLY A 435 24.50 13.07 12.50
C GLY A 435 23.25 12.27 12.19
N ASP A 436 23.31 11.49 11.10
CA ASP A 436 22.23 10.61 10.63
C ASP A 436 22.45 9.16 11.08
N LEU A 437 22.81 8.96 12.37
CA LEU A 437 23.01 7.64 12.93
C LEU A 437 21.68 7.00 13.32
N SER A 438 21.51 5.75 12.93
CA SER A 438 20.44 4.85 13.38
C SER A 438 21.10 3.71 14.14
N VAL A 439 20.86 3.60 15.43
CA VAL A 439 21.57 2.64 16.31
C VAL A 439 20.59 1.80 17.11
N VAL A 440 20.85 0.50 17.18
CA VAL A 440 20.18 -0.44 18.11
C VAL A 440 21.24 -1.14 18.95
N VAL A 441 21.12 -1.00 20.26
CA VAL A 441 21.86 -1.85 21.18
C VAL A 441 21.00 -3.07 21.53
N MET A 442 21.53 -4.29 21.38
CA MET A 442 20.83 -5.57 21.54
C MET A 442 21.60 -6.57 22.40
N ASP A 443 21.02 -7.69 22.79
CA ASP A 443 19.62 -8.10 22.71
C ASP A 443 19.05 -8.13 24.14
N GLY A 444 18.23 -7.14 24.48
CA GLY A 444 17.71 -7.00 25.85
C GLY A 444 17.15 -5.61 26.16
N PRO A 445 17.18 -5.16 27.41
CA PRO A 445 16.53 -3.94 27.89
C PRO A 445 17.30 -2.65 27.53
N PHE A 446 17.74 -2.50 26.29
CA PHE A 446 18.69 -1.48 25.86
C PHE A 446 18.05 -0.36 25.05
N MET A 447 18.92 0.55 24.59
CA MET A 447 18.57 1.75 23.85
C MET A 447 18.57 1.55 22.33
N CYS A 448 17.71 2.32 21.66
CA CYS A 448 17.86 2.61 20.24
C CYS A 448 17.58 4.09 19.97
N LEU A 449 18.16 4.60 18.90
CA LEU A 449 17.89 5.91 18.35
C LEU A 449 17.78 5.82 16.83
N ASP A 450 16.87 6.60 16.26
CA ASP A 450 16.62 6.63 14.84
C ASP A 450 16.33 8.05 14.36
N PRO A 451 16.85 8.47 13.21
CA PRO A 451 16.49 9.74 12.58
C PRO A 451 14.97 9.89 12.40
N TYR A 452 14.45 11.09 12.64
CA TYR A 452 13.05 11.45 12.50
C TYR A 452 12.92 12.82 11.82
N GLY A 453 12.59 12.82 10.54
CA GLY A 453 12.69 14.03 9.72
C GLY A 453 14.13 14.51 9.57
N ASP A 454 14.32 15.80 9.30
CA ASP A 454 15.63 16.34 8.93
C ASP A 454 16.50 16.75 10.13
N GLU A 455 15.90 16.96 11.32
CA GLU A 455 16.61 17.55 12.46
C GLU A 455 16.49 16.78 13.77
N TYR A 456 15.61 15.77 13.82
CA TYR A 456 15.25 15.09 15.06
C TYR A 456 15.62 13.61 15.05
N HIS A 457 15.59 13.03 16.23
CA HIS A 457 15.67 11.59 16.42
C HIS A 457 14.53 11.12 17.32
N VAL A 458 14.05 9.91 17.08
CA VAL A 458 13.16 9.19 17.99
C VAL A 458 13.95 8.22 18.82
N LEU A 459 13.73 8.26 20.13
CA LEU A 459 14.39 7.34 21.07
C LEU A 459 13.52 6.12 21.35
N GLY A 460 14.16 4.98 21.45
CA GLY A 460 13.58 3.75 21.95
C GLY A 460 14.37 3.19 23.13
N ASN A 461 13.66 2.57 24.06
CA ASN A 461 14.26 1.82 25.16
C ASN A 461 13.29 0.73 25.58
N VAL A 462 13.73 -0.51 25.61
CA VAL A 462 12.85 -1.65 25.91
C VAL A 462 12.26 -1.55 27.32
N LYS A 463 13.05 -1.08 28.30
CA LYS A 463 12.64 -0.98 29.70
C LYS A 463 11.93 0.33 30.02
N HIS A 464 12.52 1.47 29.63
CA HIS A 464 12.08 2.78 30.08
C HIS A 464 10.96 3.37 29.22
N ALA A 465 10.77 2.90 27.99
CA ALA A 465 9.64 3.32 27.16
C ALA A 465 8.28 2.88 27.73
N ILE A 466 8.24 1.81 28.53
CA ILE A 466 7.01 1.24 29.07
C ILE A 466 6.60 1.97 30.35
N HIS A 467 5.49 2.69 30.33
CA HIS A 467 4.92 3.39 31.50
C HIS A 467 4.06 2.48 32.36
N CYS A 468 3.24 1.66 31.73
CA CYS A 468 2.49 0.60 32.38
C CYS A 468 2.28 -0.56 31.41
N TRP A 469 2.01 -1.73 31.94
CA TRP A 469 1.70 -2.91 31.16
C TRP A 469 0.73 -3.84 31.91
N ASN A 470 0.03 -4.66 31.16
CA ASN A 470 -0.79 -5.73 31.71
C ASN A 470 -0.91 -6.89 30.74
N ASN A 471 -1.04 -8.10 31.27
CA ASN A 471 -1.47 -9.28 30.53
C ASN A 471 -2.98 -9.45 30.67
N GLY A 472 -3.70 -9.49 29.55
CA GLY A 472 -5.15 -9.58 29.59
C GLY A 472 -5.79 -9.59 28.21
N THR A 473 -7.07 -9.35 28.20
CA THR A 473 -7.88 -9.22 26.96
C THR A 473 -8.10 -7.77 26.55
N GLU A 474 -7.73 -6.83 27.39
CA GLU A 474 -7.88 -5.40 27.15
C GLU A 474 -6.70 -4.63 27.74
N PRO A 475 -6.25 -3.52 27.10
CA PRO A 475 -5.20 -2.68 27.64
C PRO A 475 -5.68 -1.91 28.88
N PHE A 476 -4.82 -1.78 29.88
CA PHE A 476 -5.06 -0.87 31.00
C PHE A 476 -4.79 0.58 30.54
N TRP A 477 -5.82 1.44 30.62
CA TRP A 477 -5.75 2.85 30.22
C TRP A 477 -5.51 3.76 31.42
N PRO A 478 -4.28 4.25 31.67
CA PRO A 478 -4.05 5.27 32.67
C PRO A 478 -4.70 6.59 32.25
N HIS A 479 -5.60 7.11 33.08
CA HIS A 479 -6.42 8.28 32.77
C HIS A 479 -5.59 9.53 32.42
N GLU A 480 -4.46 9.72 33.10
CA GLU A 480 -3.53 10.83 32.91
C GLU A 480 -2.89 10.89 31.52
N TYR A 481 -2.77 9.74 30.82
CA TYR A 481 -2.20 9.66 29.47
C TYR A 481 -3.24 9.77 28.35
N THR A 482 -4.53 9.74 28.64
CA THR A 482 -5.61 9.67 27.63
C THR A 482 -5.49 10.76 26.55
N LYS A 483 -5.11 11.98 26.93
CA LYS A 483 -4.97 13.10 25.99
C LYS A 483 -3.72 13.02 25.09
N TYR A 484 -2.79 12.10 25.35
CA TYR A 484 -1.53 11.95 24.61
C TYR A 484 -1.51 10.70 23.72
N ILE A 485 -2.28 9.66 24.08
CA ILE A 485 -2.24 8.35 23.40
C ILE A 485 -2.83 8.47 21.99
N ASN A 486 -2.13 7.88 21.01
CA ASN A 486 -2.57 7.71 19.62
C ASN A 486 -2.96 9.02 18.91
N LYS A 487 -2.22 10.11 19.15
CA LYS A 487 -2.46 11.39 18.47
C LYS A 487 -1.79 11.48 17.09
N GLY A 488 -0.82 10.60 16.80
CA GLY A 488 -0.06 10.62 15.55
C GLY A 488 0.80 11.88 15.38
N LEU A 489 1.13 12.56 16.46
CA LEU A 489 1.95 13.76 16.49
C LEU A 489 2.74 13.86 17.80
N ILE A 490 3.80 14.67 17.80
CA ILE A 490 4.59 14.99 18.99
C ILE A 490 3.74 15.83 19.94
N THR A 491 3.74 15.48 21.21
CA THR A 491 3.04 16.18 22.27
C THR A 491 4.04 16.62 23.34
N ASN A 492 3.71 17.70 24.08
CA ASN A 492 4.47 18.12 25.25
C ASN A 492 3.78 17.57 26.51
N PRO A 493 4.23 16.40 27.04
CA PRO A 493 3.64 15.84 28.23
C PRO A 493 4.02 16.64 29.49
N ASP A 494 3.21 16.53 30.54
CA ASP A 494 3.63 16.95 31.87
C ASP A 494 4.99 16.28 32.20
N PRO A 495 5.98 16.99 32.75
CA PRO A 495 7.29 16.40 33.10
C PRO A 495 7.22 15.14 33.97
N LYS A 496 6.15 14.96 34.73
CA LYS A 496 5.91 13.74 35.52
C LYS A 496 5.45 12.54 34.70
N LEU A 497 4.99 12.76 33.48
CA LEU A 497 4.44 11.75 32.56
C LEU A 497 5.45 11.34 31.47
N THR A 498 6.66 11.90 31.45
CA THR A 498 7.76 11.46 30.60
C THR A 498 8.85 10.81 31.42
N LYS A 499 9.55 9.87 30.82
CA LYS A 499 10.74 9.23 31.40
C LYS A 499 12.03 9.66 30.70
N ILE A 500 12.04 10.84 30.06
CA ILE A 500 13.19 11.32 29.26
C ILE A 500 14.51 11.24 30.02
N ASP A 501 14.52 11.56 31.33
CA ASP A 501 15.74 11.47 32.16
C ASP A 501 16.32 10.05 32.18
N LYS A 502 15.45 9.01 32.17
CA LYS A 502 15.86 7.61 32.12
C LYS A 502 16.40 7.19 30.76
N PHE A 503 15.87 7.78 29.69
CA PHE A 503 16.42 7.60 28.35
C PHE A 503 17.80 8.24 28.24
N ILE A 504 18.00 9.44 28.79
CA ILE A 504 19.29 10.12 28.82
C ILE A 504 20.31 9.29 29.60
N GLU A 505 19.98 8.85 30.85
CA GLU A 505 20.82 8.02 31.67
C GLU A 505 21.26 6.72 30.96
N SER A 506 20.30 6.05 30.29
CA SER A 506 20.57 4.83 29.53
C SER A 506 21.37 5.11 28.25
N GLY A 507 21.12 6.23 27.58
CA GLY A 507 21.80 6.62 26.36
C GLY A 507 23.28 6.98 26.59
N VAL A 508 23.59 7.74 27.62
CA VAL A 508 24.97 8.09 27.99
C VAL A 508 25.84 6.83 28.16
N LYS A 509 25.30 5.75 28.72
CA LYS A 509 26.00 4.47 28.84
C LYS A 509 26.60 3.95 27.53
N TYR A 510 25.87 4.11 26.41
CA TYR A 510 26.24 3.53 25.10
C TYR A 510 26.74 4.55 24.10
N PHE A 511 26.26 5.80 24.19
CA PHE A 511 26.51 6.84 23.18
C PHE A 511 27.51 7.89 23.65
N GLY A 512 27.95 7.85 24.91
CA GLY A 512 28.89 8.80 25.49
C GLY A 512 28.22 10.00 26.14
N ASP A 513 29.06 10.82 26.82
CA ASP A 513 28.59 11.97 27.63
C ASP A 513 27.87 13.03 26.81
N GLU A 514 28.25 13.21 25.55
CA GLU A 514 27.66 14.17 24.64
C GLU A 514 26.17 13.91 24.36
N PHE A 515 25.71 12.67 24.63
CA PHE A 515 24.28 12.34 24.50
C PHE A 515 23.43 13.08 25.54
N ALA A 516 23.99 13.47 26.67
CA ALA A 516 23.29 14.24 27.69
C ALA A 516 22.91 15.66 27.25
N ASP A 517 23.57 16.19 26.21
CA ASP A 517 23.33 17.54 25.67
C ASP A 517 22.13 17.60 24.71
N LEU A 518 21.33 16.53 24.64
CA LEU A 518 20.12 16.50 23.79
C LEU A 518 19.06 17.51 24.26
N GLU A 519 18.27 18.00 23.31
CA GLU A 519 17.07 18.80 23.57
C GLU A 519 15.82 17.91 23.40
N HIS A 520 15.01 17.78 24.45
CA HIS A 520 13.74 17.05 24.38
C HIS A 520 12.67 17.93 23.73
N ILE A 521 12.24 17.58 22.52
CA ILE A 521 11.23 18.29 21.75
C ILE A 521 9.81 17.94 22.22
N GLY A 522 9.61 16.72 22.66
CA GLY A 522 8.35 16.17 23.16
C GLY A 522 8.29 14.67 23.01
N SER A 523 7.13 14.08 23.27
CA SER A 523 6.94 12.62 23.22
C SER A 523 5.67 12.21 22.50
N MET A 524 5.70 11.03 21.92
CA MET A 524 4.55 10.35 21.34
C MET A 524 4.21 9.12 22.20
N TYR A 525 2.93 8.81 22.36
CA TYR A 525 2.46 7.71 23.20
C TYR A 525 1.53 6.79 22.41
N THR A 526 1.76 5.48 22.51
CA THR A 526 0.90 4.47 21.90
C THR A 526 0.91 3.19 22.72
N PHE A 527 -0.13 2.36 22.55
CA PHE A 527 -0.09 1.00 23.03
C PHE A 527 0.65 0.09 22.05
N ARG A 528 1.61 -0.66 22.58
CA ARG A 528 2.14 -1.86 21.93
C ARG A 528 1.39 -3.07 22.48
N ALA A 529 0.96 -3.95 21.60
CA ALA A 529 0.42 -5.25 21.96
C ALA A 529 1.34 -6.35 21.41
N VAL A 530 1.70 -7.31 22.24
CA VAL A 530 2.51 -8.48 21.87
C VAL A 530 1.80 -9.74 22.34
N LEU A 531 2.16 -10.90 21.77
CA LEU A 531 1.63 -12.17 22.23
C LEU A 531 2.06 -12.39 23.70
N ALA A 532 1.12 -12.76 24.56
CA ALA A 532 1.44 -13.09 25.93
C ALA A 532 2.34 -14.34 26.00
N ASP A 533 3.22 -14.36 27.00
CA ASP A 533 4.08 -15.52 27.33
C ASP A 533 5.10 -15.92 26.22
N ARG A 534 5.53 -14.98 25.36
CA ARG A 534 6.52 -15.19 24.28
C ARG A 534 7.84 -14.43 24.47
N ASP A 535 8.19 -14.06 25.71
CA ASP A 535 9.44 -13.33 26.00
C ASP A 535 10.72 -14.15 25.71
N HIS A 536 10.59 -15.49 25.66
CA HIS A 536 11.72 -16.40 25.49
C HIS A 536 12.30 -16.38 24.05
N ASP A 537 11.48 -16.12 23.02
CA ASP A 537 11.88 -16.16 21.62
C ASP A 537 11.66 -14.83 20.86
N ASP A 538 11.07 -13.84 21.51
CA ASP A 538 10.67 -12.54 20.92
C ASP A 538 9.92 -12.68 19.58
N ALA A 539 9.23 -13.80 19.39
CA ALA A 539 8.50 -14.05 18.14
C ALA A 539 7.33 -13.08 17.99
N ARG A 540 7.28 -12.42 16.86
CA ARG A 540 6.24 -11.41 16.52
C ARG A 540 5.60 -11.72 15.18
N PRO A 541 4.91 -12.85 15.03
CA PRO A 541 4.32 -13.23 13.78
C PRO A 541 3.22 -12.26 13.37
N THR A 542 3.02 -12.14 12.05
CA THR A 542 1.84 -11.51 11.49
C THR A 542 0.73 -12.56 11.43
N LEU A 543 -0.35 -12.31 12.15
CA LEU A 543 -1.46 -13.25 12.27
C LEU A 543 -2.67 -12.71 11.50
N VAL A 544 -3.17 -13.50 10.58
CA VAL A 544 -4.47 -13.33 9.93
C VAL A 544 -5.33 -14.51 10.34
N ASN A 545 -6.40 -14.26 11.10
CA ASN A 545 -7.24 -15.33 11.64
C ASN A 545 -8.65 -15.22 11.06
N HIS A 546 -9.25 -16.35 10.76
CA HIS A 546 -10.68 -16.47 10.57
C HIS A 546 -11.33 -16.65 11.94
N GLU A 547 -12.22 -15.75 12.34
CA GLU A 547 -12.82 -15.72 13.67
C GLU A 547 -14.22 -16.37 13.71
N GLY A 548 -14.64 -16.94 12.59
CA GLY A 548 -15.97 -17.54 12.36
C GLY A 548 -16.84 -16.65 11.45
N ASP A 549 -17.87 -17.23 10.88
CA ASP A 549 -18.75 -16.62 9.88
C ASP A 549 -17.94 -15.92 8.78
N ASN A 550 -18.21 -14.65 8.53
CA ASN A 550 -17.51 -13.79 7.57
C ASN A 550 -16.48 -12.83 8.23
N VAL A 551 -16.01 -13.14 9.45
CA VAL A 551 -15.15 -12.26 10.25
C VAL A 551 -13.70 -12.73 10.22
N TYR A 552 -12.79 -11.80 9.95
CA TYR A 552 -11.35 -11.98 9.98
C TYR A 552 -10.69 -10.96 10.91
N SER A 553 -9.59 -11.34 11.54
CA SER A 553 -8.80 -10.43 12.38
C SER A 553 -7.34 -10.40 11.96
N LEU A 554 -6.71 -9.22 12.05
CA LEU A 554 -5.29 -9.02 11.77
C LEU A 554 -4.57 -8.53 13.02
N PHE A 555 -3.46 -9.20 13.33
CA PHE A 555 -2.58 -8.79 14.42
C PHE A 555 -1.12 -8.88 13.97
N SER A 556 -0.36 -7.80 14.07
CA SER A 556 1.08 -7.78 13.83
C SER A 556 1.73 -6.59 14.54
N GLY A 557 2.99 -6.76 14.92
CA GLY A 557 3.84 -5.69 15.49
C GLY A 557 4.86 -5.11 14.50
N LYS A 558 4.82 -5.48 13.20
CA LYS A 558 5.82 -5.11 12.19
C LYS A 558 5.17 -4.46 10.98
N ILE A 559 5.54 -3.22 10.68
CA ILE A 559 4.89 -2.43 9.62
C ILE A 559 5.17 -2.98 8.22
N ASP A 560 6.35 -3.49 7.97
CA ASP A 560 6.82 -4.04 6.69
C ASP A 560 6.01 -5.23 6.20
N THR A 561 5.36 -5.98 7.10
CA THR A 561 4.53 -7.15 6.74
C THR A 561 3.09 -6.80 6.33
N CYS A 562 2.67 -5.53 6.38
CA CYS A 562 1.28 -5.13 6.15
C CYS A 562 0.74 -5.52 4.75
N VAL A 563 1.58 -5.46 3.72
CA VAL A 563 1.18 -5.84 2.35
C VAL A 563 0.98 -7.35 2.23
N ASN A 564 1.86 -8.14 2.86
CA ASN A 564 1.74 -9.59 2.87
C ASN A 564 0.54 -10.07 3.70
N ALA A 565 0.21 -9.36 4.81
CA ALA A 565 -1.01 -9.63 5.59
C ALA A 565 -2.29 -9.46 4.75
N GLY A 566 -2.34 -8.44 3.88
CA GLY A 566 -3.46 -8.27 2.95
C GLY A 566 -3.57 -9.42 1.93
N ARG A 567 -2.44 -9.95 1.43
CA ARG A 567 -2.45 -11.12 0.53
C ARG A 567 -2.89 -12.39 1.26
N GLU A 568 -2.41 -12.59 2.48
CA GLU A 568 -2.81 -13.72 3.31
C GLU A 568 -4.30 -13.68 3.66
N LEU A 569 -4.86 -12.49 3.89
CA LEU A 569 -6.30 -12.30 4.07
C LEU A 569 -7.08 -12.81 2.85
N ILE A 570 -6.69 -12.41 1.64
CA ILE A 570 -7.35 -12.90 0.41
C ILE A 570 -7.23 -14.40 0.28
N ARG A 571 -6.08 -15.00 0.60
CA ARG A 571 -5.90 -16.46 0.60
C ARG A 571 -6.89 -17.14 1.54
N LYS A 572 -7.05 -16.62 2.76
CA LYS A 572 -7.98 -17.19 3.76
C LYS A 572 -9.46 -16.98 3.44
N ILE A 573 -9.82 -15.94 2.72
CA ILE A 573 -11.19 -15.73 2.22
C ILE A 573 -11.55 -16.80 1.17
N ASN A 574 -10.56 -17.32 0.44
CA ASN A 574 -10.75 -18.34 -0.60
C ASN A 574 -10.67 -19.79 -0.09
N GLU A 575 -10.30 -20.00 1.16
CA GLU A 575 -10.31 -21.33 1.82
C GLU A 575 -11.68 -21.69 2.37
#